data_57771e94f33a0b9a502a8333580acbee
#
_entry.id   57771e94f33a0b9a502a8333580acbee
#
_cell.length_a   1.000
_cell.length_b   1.000
_cell.length_c   1.000
_cell.angle_alpha   90.00
_cell.angle_beta   90.00
_cell.angle_gamma   90.00
#
_symmetry.space_group_name_H-M   'P 1'
#
loop_
_entity.id
_entity.type
_entity.pdbx_description
1 polymer ?
#
loop_
_entity_poly.entity_id
_entity_poly.type
_entity_poly.pdbx_seq_one_letter_code
_entity_poly.pdbx_strand_id
1 'polypeptide(L)'
;TSSGHLWFVYMLLGVYLVMPMISPWVKTLSRKEEKTFLYLWAFTTILPIMRPVAESLTGSTSLWGECPWNPFGTFYYVSGFIGYLVLGHYIRTYAGEVSWKKTLAYAIPFWVAGYAVTAGGYWHFIPDQAGYPVAAPYEAAVLMETTWNFCTFGVMLQTVAYFLVIRKITCDGWFYRKIVLPISKLSYGMYLMHMVALVPVFAWVRSWGVATPVVMLVSALMTYVLCAVAARLIAFIPKSKYLIG
;
A
#
# COMPACT_ATOMS: atom_id res chain seq x y z
N THR A 1 -8.69 -4.85 20.44
CA THR A 1 -7.69 -3.83 20.80
C THR A 1 -7.08 -3.21 19.57
N SER A 2 -7.17 -1.97 19.49
CA SER A 2 -7.23 -1.12 18.30
C SER A 2 -5.88 -0.59 17.74
N SER A 3 -4.78 -1.25 17.94
CA SER A 3 -3.48 -0.79 17.41
C SER A 3 -3.13 -1.30 16.00
N GLY A 4 -4.03 -2.07 15.38
CA GLY A 4 -3.80 -2.62 14.05
C GLY A 4 -3.58 -1.57 12.96
N HIS A 5 -4.07 -0.35 13.12
CA HIS A 5 -3.85 0.75 12.17
C HIS A 5 -2.41 1.29 12.19
N LEU A 6 -1.62 1.00 13.22
CA LEU A 6 -0.20 1.42 13.30
C LEU A 6 0.77 0.45 12.61
N TRP A 7 0.26 -0.61 11.95
CA TRP A 7 1.07 -1.59 11.25
C TRP A 7 2.10 -0.94 10.30
N PHE A 8 1.74 0.16 9.64
CA PHE A 8 2.64 0.89 8.75
C PHE A 8 3.87 1.46 9.47
N VAL A 9 3.73 1.93 10.71
CA VAL A 9 4.86 2.41 11.51
C VAL A 9 5.82 1.27 11.80
N TYR A 10 5.31 0.11 12.20
CA TYR A 10 6.15 -1.07 12.45
C TYR A 10 6.86 -1.54 11.19
N MET A 11 6.14 -1.59 10.07
CA MET A 11 6.73 -1.90 8.77
C MET A 11 7.84 -0.90 8.40
N LEU A 12 7.57 0.39 8.55
CA LEU A 12 8.52 1.45 8.23
C LEU A 12 9.77 1.38 9.12
N LEU A 13 9.62 1.12 10.41
CA LEU A 13 10.74 0.89 11.34
C LEU A 13 11.58 -0.31 10.88
N GLY A 14 10.94 -1.44 10.55
CA GLY A 14 11.62 -2.62 10.02
C GLY A 14 12.43 -2.31 8.76
N VAL A 15 11.83 -1.58 7.83
CA VAL A 15 12.51 -1.14 6.59
C VAL A 15 13.70 -0.23 6.91
N TYR A 16 13.57 0.75 7.81
CA TYR A 16 14.67 1.63 8.19
C TYR A 16 15.82 0.88 8.89
N LEU A 17 15.52 -0.10 9.74
CA LEU A 17 16.54 -0.93 10.39
C LEU A 17 17.35 -1.76 9.39
N VAL A 18 16.72 -2.21 8.30
CA VAL A 18 17.38 -3.01 7.25
C VAL A 18 18.05 -2.13 6.19
N MET A 19 17.65 -0.86 6.05
CA MET A 19 18.18 0.08 5.05
C MET A 19 19.72 0.18 5.02
N PRO A 20 20.45 0.28 6.15
CA PRO A 20 21.91 0.34 6.14
C PRO A 20 22.56 -0.91 5.52
N MET A 21 21.91 -2.07 5.59
CA MET A 21 22.40 -3.31 5.00
C MET A 21 22.07 -3.39 3.51
N ILE A 22 20.86 -2.99 3.13
CA ILE A 22 20.38 -3.09 1.74
C ILE A 22 21.00 -2.00 0.85
N SER A 23 21.18 -0.79 1.35
CA SER A 23 21.69 0.32 0.55
C SER A 23 23.08 0.08 -0.06
N PRO A 24 24.08 -0.44 0.67
CA PRO A 24 25.36 -0.82 0.09
C PRO A 24 25.22 -1.94 -0.93
N TRP A 25 24.43 -2.96 -0.63
CA TRP A 25 24.17 -4.09 -1.53
C TRP A 25 23.56 -3.61 -2.86
N VAL A 26 22.48 -2.82 -2.84
CA VAL A 26 21.83 -2.29 -4.04
C VAL A 26 22.79 -1.43 -4.86
N LYS A 27 23.68 -0.66 -4.22
CA LYS A 27 24.70 0.14 -4.93
C LYS A 27 25.73 -0.70 -5.69
N THR A 28 25.97 -1.92 -5.27
CA THR A 28 26.94 -2.83 -5.92
C THR A 28 26.33 -3.69 -7.02
N LEU A 29 25.00 -3.75 -7.07
CA LEU A 29 24.30 -4.56 -8.07
C LEU A 29 24.46 -3.98 -9.48
N SER A 30 24.73 -4.86 -10.44
CA SER A 30 24.53 -4.53 -11.84
C SER A 30 23.04 -4.42 -12.16
N ARG A 31 22.73 -3.70 -13.24
CA ARG A 31 21.33 -3.58 -13.72
C ARG A 31 20.66 -4.94 -13.94
N LYS A 32 21.43 -5.94 -14.38
CA LYS A 32 20.93 -7.29 -14.65
C LYS A 32 20.53 -8.00 -13.34
N GLU A 33 21.40 -7.94 -12.34
CA GLU A 33 21.15 -8.56 -11.02
C GLU A 33 19.96 -7.93 -10.33
N GLU A 34 19.89 -6.60 -10.32
CA GLU A 34 18.75 -5.87 -9.73
C GLU A 34 17.43 -6.24 -10.44
N LYS A 35 17.44 -6.32 -11.76
CA LYS A 35 16.29 -6.77 -12.55
C LYS A 35 15.92 -8.24 -12.25
N THR A 36 16.89 -9.11 -12.08
CA THR A 36 16.64 -10.51 -11.69
C THR A 36 15.99 -10.59 -10.31
N PHE A 37 16.49 -9.84 -9.34
CA PHE A 37 15.86 -9.74 -8.03
C PHE A 37 14.41 -9.26 -8.12
N LEU A 38 14.14 -8.22 -8.92
CA LEU A 38 12.79 -7.69 -9.12
C LEU A 38 11.84 -8.69 -9.79
N TYR A 39 12.32 -9.52 -10.70
CA TYR A 39 11.50 -10.59 -11.28
C TYR A 39 11.16 -11.67 -10.24
N LEU A 40 12.12 -12.09 -9.41
CA LEU A 40 11.87 -13.03 -8.32
C LEU A 40 10.88 -12.45 -7.32
N TRP A 41 11.08 -11.20 -6.94
CA TRP A 41 10.14 -10.51 -6.06
C TRP A 41 8.75 -10.37 -6.67
N ALA A 42 8.63 -9.95 -7.93
CA ALA A 42 7.33 -9.85 -8.61
C ALA A 42 6.64 -11.21 -8.68
N PHE A 43 7.39 -12.30 -8.90
CA PHE A 43 6.84 -13.65 -8.83
C PHE A 43 6.26 -13.96 -7.44
N THR A 44 6.93 -13.58 -6.36
CA THR A 44 6.39 -13.81 -5.01
C THR A 44 5.06 -13.09 -4.77
N THR A 45 4.81 -11.96 -5.45
CA THR A 45 3.54 -11.23 -5.34
C THR A 45 2.36 -11.95 -5.98
N ILE A 46 2.63 -12.91 -6.87
CA ILE A 46 1.60 -13.72 -7.55
C ILE A 46 1.18 -14.91 -6.68
N LEU A 47 2.07 -15.39 -5.80
CA LEU A 47 1.84 -16.61 -5.00
C LEU A 47 0.52 -16.61 -4.22
N PRO A 48 0.11 -15.53 -3.55
CA PRO A 48 -1.16 -15.49 -2.83
C PRO A 48 -2.39 -15.77 -3.71
N ILE A 49 -2.33 -15.41 -5.00
CA ILE A 49 -3.40 -15.64 -5.96
C ILE A 49 -3.29 -17.05 -6.56
N MET A 50 -2.08 -17.54 -6.80
CA MET A 50 -1.85 -18.86 -7.36
C MET A 50 -2.10 -19.99 -6.37
N ARG A 51 -1.92 -19.73 -5.08
CA ARG A 51 -2.04 -20.75 -4.04
C ARG A 51 -3.38 -21.47 -4.04
N PRO A 52 -4.55 -20.80 -3.97
CA PRO A 52 -5.83 -21.50 -3.99
C PRO A 52 -6.04 -22.36 -5.25
N VAL A 53 -5.55 -21.88 -6.40
CA VAL A 53 -5.63 -22.62 -7.66
C VAL A 53 -4.74 -23.87 -7.62
N ALA A 54 -3.51 -23.73 -7.14
CA ALA A 54 -2.57 -24.83 -7.04
C ALA A 54 -3.02 -25.87 -6.01
N GLU A 55 -3.54 -25.48 -4.86
CA GLU A 55 -4.11 -26.35 -3.84
C GLU A 55 -5.30 -27.14 -4.40
N SER A 56 -6.19 -26.49 -5.17
CA SER A 56 -7.31 -27.17 -5.84
C SER A 56 -6.87 -28.22 -6.85
N LEU A 57 -5.76 -27.98 -7.56
CA LEU A 57 -5.26 -28.90 -8.58
C LEU A 57 -4.45 -30.06 -7.99
N THR A 58 -3.72 -29.85 -6.92
CA THR A 58 -2.77 -30.82 -6.37
C THR A 58 -3.27 -31.54 -5.13
N GLY A 59 -4.32 -31.01 -4.47
CA GLY A 59 -4.78 -31.46 -3.16
C GLY A 59 -3.81 -31.20 -2.00
N SER A 60 -2.72 -30.46 -2.24
CA SER A 60 -1.74 -30.11 -1.23
C SER A 60 -1.99 -28.70 -0.69
N THR A 61 -1.99 -28.55 0.63
CA THR A 61 -2.18 -27.27 1.32
C THR A 61 -0.86 -26.53 1.60
N SER A 62 0.27 -27.13 1.29
CA SER A 62 1.61 -26.55 1.52
C SER A 62 2.55 -26.94 0.39
N LEU A 63 2.49 -26.19 -0.71
CA LEU A 63 3.24 -26.52 -1.93
C LEU A 63 4.71 -26.13 -1.86
N TRP A 64 5.03 -25.04 -1.15
CA TRP A 64 6.37 -24.46 -1.14
C TRP A 64 6.94 -24.27 0.26
N GLY A 65 6.48 -25.07 1.24
CA GLY A 65 6.93 -25.02 2.61
C GLY A 65 6.35 -23.83 3.39
N GLU A 66 5.15 -23.38 3.02
CA GLU A 66 4.44 -22.36 3.76
C GLU A 66 4.04 -22.83 5.15
N CYS A 67 4.11 -21.93 6.11
CA CYS A 67 3.67 -22.13 7.46
C CYS A 67 3.26 -20.79 8.08
N PRO A 68 2.58 -20.75 9.25
CA PRO A 68 2.08 -19.51 9.83
C PRO A 68 3.13 -18.40 9.99
N TRP A 69 4.39 -18.73 10.22
CA TRP A 69 5.50 -17.78 10.34
C TRP A 69 6.26 -17.54 9.04
N ASN A 70 5.98 -18.33 7.99
CA ASN A 70 6.58 -18.21 6.66
C ASN A 70 5.52 -18.42 5.57
N PRO A 71 4.63 -17.45 5.34
CA PRO A 71 3.52 -17.59 4.40
C PRO A 71 3.95 -17.63 2.93
N PHE A 72 5.20 -17.31 2.62
CA PHE A 72 5.77 -17.35 1.26
C PHE A 72 6.68 -18.56 1.02
N GLY A 73 6.83 -19.43 2.00
CA GLY A 73 7.67 -20.63 1.87
C GLY A 73 9.10 -20.33 1.44
N THR A 74 9.59 -21.05 0.43
CA THR A 74 10.94 -20.89 -0.13
C THR A 74 11.24 -19.45 -0.59
N PHE A 75 10.24 -18.67 -0.98
CA PHE A 75 10.42 -17.31 -1.47
C PHE A 75 10.35 -16.23 -0.37
N TYR A 76 10.26 -16.62 0.89
CA TYR A 76 10.16 -15.70 2.03
C TYR A 76 11.21 -14.58 2.01
N TYR A 77 12.46 -14.91 1.74
CA TYR A 77 13.57 -13.96 1.76
C TYR A 77 13.55 -12.95 0.62
N VAL A 78 12.81 -13.22 -0.45
CA VAL A 78 12.67 -12.34 -1.62
C VAL A 78 11.37 -11.55 -1.57
N SER A 79 10.40 -11.99 -0.77
CA SER A 79 9.07 -11.38 -0.68
C SER A 79 9.05 -10.11 0.18
N GLY A 80 7.91 -9.43 0.20
CA GLY A 80 7.63 -8.33 1.11
C GLY A 80 8.09 -6.95 0.62
N PHE A 81 8.17 -6.02 1.57
CA PHE A 81 8.36 -4.59 1.30
C PHE A 81 9.74 -4.22 0.76
N ILE A 82 10.76 -5.07 0.96
CA ILE A 82 12.13 -4.85 0.46
C ILE A 82 12.11 -4.71 -1.06
N GLY A 83 11.27 -5.48 -1.75
CA GLY A 83 11.14 -5.40 -3.19
C GLY A 83 10.68 -4.02 -3.69
N TYR A 84 9.83 -3.32 -2.94
CA TYR A 84 9.45 -1.94 -3.29
C TYR A 84 10.61 -0.95 -3.15
N LEU A 85 11.52 -1.16 -2.20
CA LEU A 85 12.74 -0.35 -2.10
C LEU A 85 13.62 -0.51 -3.33
N VAL A 86 13.90 -1.76 -3.70
CA VAL A 86 14.72 -2.09 -4.87
C VAL A 86 14.03 -1.59 -6.15
N LEU A 87 12.71 -1.76 -6.27
CA LEU A 87 11.92 -1.24 -7.38
C LEU A 87 12.05 0.29 -7.50
N GLY A 88 11.92 1.00 -6.39
CA GLY A 88 12.08 2.46 -6.35
C GLY A 88 13.48 2.88 -6.81
N HIS A 89 14.52 2.21 -6.34
CA HIS A 89 15.91 2.44 -6.78
C HIS A 89 16.06 2.15 -8.28
N TYR A 90 15.58 1.01 -8.75
CA TYR A 90 15.66 0.62 -10.16
C TYR A 90 14.98 1.64 -11.08
N ILE A 91 13.76 2.03 -10.77
CA ILE A 91 13.02 3.02 -11.57
C ILE A 91 13.73 4.38 -11.55
N ARG A 92 14.24 4.80 -10.40
CA ARG A 92 14.99 6.06 -10.27
C ARG A 92 16.26 6.05 -11.10
N THR A 93 16.99 4.94 -11.07
CA THR A 93 18.34 4.84 -11.69
C THR A 93 18.26 4.55 -13.18
N TYR A 94 17.36 3.68 -13.62
CA TYR A 94 17.40 3.13 -14.99
C TYR A 94 16.22 3.53 -15.88
N ALA A 95 15.14 4.08 -15.34
CA ALA A 95 13.98 4.37 -16.20
C ALA A 95 14.12 5.66 -17.04
N GLY A 96 15.21 6.41 -16.88
CA GLY A 96 15.53 7.59 -17.69
C GLY A 96 14.40 8.64 -17.78
N GLU A 97 14.60 9.66 -18.60
CA GLU A 97 13.53 10.59 -18.96
C GLU A 97 12.75 10.06 -20.15
N VAL A 98 11.55 9.63 -19.89
CA VAL A 98 10.63 9.09 -20.91
C VAL A 98 9.51 10.10 -21.13
N SER A 99 9.05 10.26 -22.37
CA SER A 99 7.94 11.17 -22.69
C SER A 99 6.66 10.81 -21.91
N TRP A 100 5.79 11.79 -21.65
CA TRP A 100 4.49 11.55 -20.99
C TRP A 100 3.66 10.49 -21.71
N LYS A 101 3.63 10.50 -23.05
CA LYS A 101 2.92 9.49 -23.85
C LYS A 101 3.38 8.07 -23.53
N LYS A 102 4.71 7.84 -23.50
CA LYS A 102 5.26 6.52 -23.15
C LYS A 102 5.01 6.15 -21.68
N THR A 103 5.13 7.11 -20.76
CA THR A 103 4.83 6.87 -19.34
C THR A 103 3.40 6.41 -19.14
N LEU A 104 2.43 7.10 -19.75
CA LEU A 104 1.02 6.73 -19.66
C LEU A 104 0.71 5.42 -20.38
N ALA A 105 1.39 5.15 -21.51
CA ALA A 105 1.24 3.89 -22.23
C ALA A 105 1.63 2.65 -21.40
N TYR A 106 2.54 2.79 -20.43
CA TYR A 106 2.86 1.73 -19.47
C TYR A 106 2.02 1.82 -18.20
N ALA A 107 1.84 3.02 -17.65
CA ALA A 107 1.17 3.20 -16.38
C ALA A 107 -0.32 2.82 -16.45
N ILE A 108 -1.03 3.19 -17.51
CA ILE A 108 -2.47 2.90 -17.64
C ILE A 108 -2.73 1.38 -17.68
N PRO A 109 -2.07 0.58 -18.55
CA PRO A 109 -2.26 -0.87 -18.54
C PRO A 109 -1.92 -1.52 -17.20
N PHE A 110 -0.82 -1.11 -16.56
CA PHE A 110 -0.46 -1.63 -15.24
C PHE A 110 -1.50 -1.28 -14.18
N TRP A 111 -2.00 -0.05 -14.19
CA TRP A 111 -3.03 0.37 -13.26
C TRP A 111 -4.34 -0.39 -13.48
N VAL A 112 -4.79 -0.48 -14.74
CA VAL A 112 -6.03 -1.20 -15.10
C VAL A 112 -5.93 -2.69 -14.77
N ALA A 113 -4.82 -3.34 -15.12
CA ALA A 113 -4.59 -4.76 -14.80
C ALA A 113 -4.52 -4.97 -13.27
N GLY A 114 -3.78 -4.13 -12.56
CA GLY A 114 -3.69 -4.19 -11.10
C GLY A 114 -5.03 -3.97 -10.43
N TYR A 115 -5.80 -2.98 -10.89
CA TYR A 115 -7.14 -2.71 -10.38
C TYR A 115 -8.11 -3.88 -10.68
N ALA A 116 -8.06 -4.43 -11.89
CA ALA A 116 -8.89 -5.57 -12.27
C ALA A 116 -8.61 -6.81 -11.39
N VAL A 117 -7.34 -7.09 -11.10
CA VAL A 117 -6.95 -8.19 -10.19
C VAL A 117 -7.45 -7.90 -8.77
N THR A 118 -7.23 -6.70 -8.26
CA THR A 118 -7.62 -6.35 -6.88
C THR A 118 -9.14 -6.27 -6.72
N ALA A 119 -9.82 -5.52 -7.58
CA ALA A 119 -11.27 -5.34 -7.49
C ALA A 119 -12.03 -6.63 -7.91
N GLY A 120 -11.55 -7.30 -8.96
CA GLY A 120 -12.14 -8.54 -9.43
C GLY A 120 -12.01 -9.67 -8.40
N GLY A 121 -10.83 -9.80 -7.79
CA GLY A 121 -10.61 -10.77 -6.72
C GLY A 121 -11.43 -10.45 -5.48
N TYR A 122 -11.47 -9.18 -5.07
CA TYR A 122 -12.30 -8.75 -3.95
C TYR A 122 -13.78 -9.07 -4.21
N TRP A 123 -14.29 -8.72 -5.40
CA TRP A 123 -15.66 -9.03 -5.81
C TRP A 123 -15.95 -10.54 -5.85
N HIS A 124 -15.01 -11.35 -6.33
CA HIS A 124 -15.16 -12.80 -6.40
C HIS A 124 -15.25 -13.46 -5.01
N PHE A 125 -14.52 -12.94 -4.03
CA PHE A 125 -14.50 -13.49 -2.67
C PHE A 125 -15.51 -12.85 -1.72
N ILE A 126 -16.26 -11.81 -2.13
CA ILE A 126 -17.35 -11.27 -1.31
C ILE A 126 -18.45 -12.35 -1.20
N PRO A 127 -18.83 -12.75 0.03
CA PRO A 127 -19.96 -13.63 0.22
C PRO A 127 -21.25 -12.98 -0.28
N ASP A 128 -22.08 -13.72 -1.02
CA ASP A 128 -23.38 -13.26 -1.54
C ASP A 128 -24.44 -12.98 -0.46
N GLN A 129 -24.06 -12.99 0.82
CA GLN A 129 -24.97 -12.88 1.94
C GLN A 129 -25.04 -11.49 2.51
N ALA A 130 -26.26 -11.05 2.85
CA ALA A 130 -26.52 -9.85 3.62
C ALA A 130 -25.78 -9.92 4.99
N GLY A 131 -25.13 -8.82 5.36
CA GLY A 131 -24.39 -8.73 6.61
C GLY A 131 -22.87 -8.63 6.46
N TYR A 132 -22.38 -8.68 5.25
CA TYR A 132 -20.98 -8.36 4.96
C TYR A 132 -20.64 -6.91 5.42
N PRO A 133 -19.48 -6.68 6.04
CA PRO A 133 -18.34 -7.57 6.29
C PRO A 133 -18.38 -8.30 7.65
N VAL A 134 -19.34 -8.03 8.50
CA VAL A 134 -19.35 -8.45 9.91
C VAL A 134 -19.58 -9.94 10.08
N ALA A 135 -20.30 -10.55 9.16
CA ALA A 135 -20.68 -11.97 9.21
C ALA A 135 -19.83 -12.86 8.27
N ALA A 136 -18.81 -12.32 7.63
CA ALA A 136 -17.95 -13.11 6.75
C ALA A 136 -17.16 -14.13 7.58
N PRO A 137 -17.14 -15.43 7.21
CA PRO A 137 -16.27 -16.42 7.82
C PRO A 137 -14.80 -15.94 7.76
N TYR A 138 -14.02 -16.28 8.79
CA TYR A 138 -12.61 -15.88 8.84
C TYR A 138 -11.83 -16.23 7.57
N GLU A 139 -12.09 -17.41 7.02
CA GLU A 139 -11.49 -17.91 5.78
C GLU A 139 -11.81 -17.01 4.56
N ALA A 140 -13.05 -16.55 4.44
CA ALA A 140 -13.43 -15.63 3.37
C ALA A 140 -12.77 -14.26 3.54
N ALA A 141 -12.62 -13.78 4.78
CA ALA A 141 -11.89 -12.54 5.05
C ALA A 141 -10.42 -12.65 4.65
N VAL A 142 -9.75 -13.76 4.96
CA VAL A 142 -8.37 -14.04 4.55
C VAL A 142 -8.25 -14.09 3.03
N LEU A 143 -9.15 -14.76 2.34
CA LEU A 143 -9.15 -14.82 0.86
C LEU A 143 -9.33 -13.44 0.23
N MET A 144 -10.19 -12.59 0.78
CA MET A 144 -10.33 -11.21 0.33
C MET A 144 -9.05 -10.41 0.52
N GLU A 145 -8.37 -10.58 1.66
CA GLU A 145 -7.09 -9.90 1.91
C GLU A 145 -6.00 -10.31 0.92
N THR A 146 -6.02 -11.54 0.40
CA THR A 146 -5.04 -11.99 -0.60
C THR A 146 -5.07 -11.18 -1.89
N THR A 147 -6.16 -10.47 -2.19
CA THR A 147 -6.32 -9.71 -3.44
C THR A 147 -5.87 -8.25 -3.33
N TRP A 148 -5.87 -7.68 -2.13
CA TRP A 148 -5.55 -6.27 -1.90
C TRP A 148 -4.43 -6.04 -0.86
N ASN A 149 -3.87 -7.09 -0.31
CA ASN A 149 -2.74 -6.97 0.61
C ASN A 149 -1.55 -6.28 -0.10
N PHE A 150 -0.77 -5.54 0.66
CA PHE A 150 0.25 -4.60 0.17
C PHE A 150 1.34 -5.22 -0.71
N CYS A 151 1.62 -6.52 -0.56
CA CYS A 151 2.61 -7.24 -1.34
C CYS A 151 2.00 -8.21 -2.35
N THR A 152 0.76 -7.98 -2.78
CA THR A 152 0.11 -8.79 -3.82
C THR A 152 0.30 -8.20 -5.21
N PHE A 153 0.12 -9.03 -6.22
CA PHE A 153 0.37 -8.69 -7.62
C PHE A 153 -0.44 -7.48 -8.11
N GLY A 154 -1.74 -7.43 -7.77
CA GLY A 154 -2.59 -6.30 -8.15
C GLY A 154 -2.11 -4.97 -7.57
N VAL A 155 -1.77 -4.96 -6.28
CA VAL A 155 -1.26 -3.78 -5.59
C VAL A 155 0.14 -3.40 -6.10
N MET A 156 1.00 -4.38 -6.38
CA MET A 156 2.32 -4.15 -6.96
C MET A 156 2.22 -3.45 -8.33
N LEU A 157 1.36 -3.92 -9.22
CA LEU A 157 1.15 -3.29 -10.54
C LEU A 157 0.65 -1.85 -10.41
N GLN A 158 -0.33 -1.59 -9.55
CA GLN A 158 -0.83 -0.24 -9.27
C GLN A 158 0.27 0.66 -8.70
N THR A 159 1.10 0.13 -7.79
CA THR A 159 2.22 0.88 -7.21
C THR A 159 3.25 1.27 -8.27
N VAL A 160 3.59 0.35 -9.20
CA VAL A 160 4.46 0.67 -10.35
C VAL A 160 3.85 1.78 -11.19
N ALA A 161 2.55 1.71 -11.50
CA ALA A 161 1.86 2.71 -12.29
C ALA A 161 1.89 4.09 -11.63
N TYR A 162 1.55 4.18 -10.34
CA TYR A 162 1.63 5.43 -9.58
C TYR A 162 3.04 5.97 -9.53
N PHE A 163 4.03 5.14 -9.28
CA PHE A 163 5.41 5.57 -9.18
C PHE A 163 5.91 6.16 -10.52
N LEU A 164 5.59 5.51 -11.66
CA LEU A 164 5.94 6.00 -12.99
C LEU A 164 5.34 7.37 -13.29
N VAL A 165 4.10 7.64 -12.86
CA VAL A 165 3.42 8.92 -13.09
C VAL A 165 3.91 9.98 -12.12
N ILE A 166 3.91 9.70 -10.81
CA ILE A 166 4.20 10.68 -9.77
C ILE A 166 5.63 11.21 -9.89
N ARG A 167 6.62 10.36 -10.22
CA ARG A 167 8.01 10.81 -10.39
C ARG A 167 8.20 11.89 -11.48
N LYS A 168 7.25 12.00 -12.42
CA LYS A 168 7.29 12.98 -13.50
C LYS A 168 6.59 14.29 -13.17
N ILE A 169 5.85 14.33 -12.08
CA ILE A 169 5.14 15.53 -11.66
C ILE A 169 6.15 16.46 -10.99
N THR A 170 6.55 17.48 -11.72
CA THR A 170 7.34 18.58 -11.20
C THR A 170 6.42 19.76 -10.96
N CYS A 171 6.01 19.97 -9.72
CA CYS A 171 5.17 21.09 -9.33
C CYS A 171 5.95 22.03 -8.43
N ASP A 172 6.05 23.29 -8.82
CA ASP A 172 6.67 24.35 -8.02
C ASP A 172 5.78 25.60 -7.92
N GLY A 173 4.51 25.47 -8.29
CA GLY A 173 3.51 26.53 -8.26
C GLY A 173 3.07 26.91 -6.84
N TRP A 174 2.31 28.00 -6.74
CA TRP A 174 1.74 28.50 -5.49
C TRP A 174 0.96 27.43 -4.71
N PHE A 175 0.13 26.65 -5.41
CA PHE A 175 -0.67 25.57 -4.82
C PHE A 175 0.21 24.52 -4.15
N TYR A 176 1.27 24.06 -4.83
CA TYR A 176 2.21 23.10 -4.28
C TYR A 176 2.89 23.64 -3.01
N ARG A 177 3.44 24.85 -3.09
CA ARG A 177 4.20 25.44 -1.98
C ARG A 177 3.34 25.79 -0.77
N LYS A 178 2.08 26.24 -0.98
CA LYS A 178 1.21 26.73 0.09
C LYS A 178 0.26 25.67 0.65
N ILE A 179 -0.06 24.63 -0.11
CA ILE A 179 -1.02 23.60 0.30
C ILE A 179 -0.35 22.22 0.35
N VAL A 180 0.17 21.72 -0.76
CA VAL A 180 0.67 20.34 -0.82
C VAL A 180 1.89 20.12 0.06
N LEU A 181 2.89 20.98 0.00
CA LEU A 181 4.12 20.83 0.76
C LEU A 181 3.91 20.93 2.29
N PRO A 182 3.14 21.87 2.84
CA PRO A 182 2.83 21.89 4.26
C PRO A 182 2.08 20.66 4.74
N ILE A 183 1.09 20.20 3.97
CA ILE A 183 0.33 18.98 4.30
C ILE A 183 1.24 17.75 4.24
N SER A 184 2.08 17.64 3.22
CA SER A 184 3.03 16.53 3.09
C SER A 184 3.98 16.44 4.30
N LYS A 185 4.44 17.57 4.82
CA LYS A 185 5.29 17.62 6.04
C LYS A 185 4.54 17.18 7.30
N LEU A 186 3.23 17.32 7.34
CA LEU A 186 2.38 16.93 8.47
C LEU A 186 1.78 15.53 8.32
N SER A 187 1.98 14.89 7.17
CA SER A 187 1.29 13.63 6.80
C SER A 187 1.53 12.50 7.80
N TYR A 188 2.72 12.41 8.38
CA TYR A 188 3.03 11.41 9.39
C TYR A 188 2.19 11.62 10.67
N GLY A 189 2.12 12.84 11.18
CA GLY A 189 1.27 13.17 12.32
C GLY A 189 -0.20 12.94 12.03
N MET A 190 -0.67 13.31 10.83
CA MET A 190 -2.03 13.03 10.37
C MET A 190 -2.32 11.53 10.37
N TYR A 191 -1.36 10.72 9.88
CA TYR A 191 -1.47 9.27 9.90
C TYR A 191 -1.59 8.71 11.31
N LEU A 192 -0.81 9.20 12.27
CA LEU A 192 -0.88 8.70 13.66
C LEU A 192 -2.24 8.94 14.32
N MET A 193 -2.93 10.03 13.98
CA MET A 193 -4.18 10.43 14.64
C MET A 193 -5.44 10.13 13.84
N HIS A 194 -5.35 9.70 12.57
CA HIS A 194 -6.53 9.59 11.70
C HIS A 194 -7.61 8.66 12.24
N MET A 195 -7.25 7.53 12.87
CA MET A 195 -8.25 6.61 13.42
C MET A 195 -8.99 7.18 14.62
N VAL A 196 -8.30 7.98 15.43
CA VAL A 196 -8.91 8.67 16.57
C VAL A 196 -9.96 9.69 16.10
N ALA A 197 -9.71 10.34 14.95
CA ALA A 197 -10.65 11.26 14.34
C ALA A 197 -11.72 10.55 13.51
N LEU A 198 -11.37 9.51 12.76
CA LEU A 198 -12.26 8.82 11.83
C LEU A 198 -13.45 8.16 12.56
N VAL A 199 -13.19 7.46 13.66
CA VAL A 199 -14.25 6.71 14.36
C VAL A 199 -15.42 7.60 14.80
N PRO A 200 -15.21 8.71 15.54
CA PRO A 200 -16.31 9.59 15.93
C PRO A 200 -16.93 10.34 14.74
N VAL A 201 -16.13 10.77 13.76
CA VAL A 201 -16.63 11.45 12.55
C VAL A 201 -17.52 10.51 11.75
N PHE A 202 -17.09 9.26 11.54
CA PHE A 202 -17.88 8.29 10.80
C PHE A 202 -19.22 7.98 11.50
N ALA A 203 -19.20 7.77 12.82
CA ALA A 203 -20.41 7.55 13.61
C ALA A 203 -21.39 8.74 13.50
N TRP A 204 -20.87 9.96 13.56
CA TRP A 204 -21.66 11.18 13.42
C TRP A 204 -22.26 11.36 12.02
N VAL A 205 -21.45 11.24 10.96
CA VAL A 205 -21.94 11.37 9.58
C VAL A 205 -22.92 10.25 9.23
N ARG A 206 -22.70 9.03 9.73
CA ARG A 206 -23.62 7.91 9.53
C ARG A 206 -25.01 8.19 10.15
N SER A 207 -25.10 8.93 11.25
CA SER A 207 -26.37 9.31 11.88
C SER A 207 -27.23 10.24 11.03
N TRP A 208 -26.70 10.83 9.95
CA TRP A 208 -27.44 11.68 9.03
C TRP A 208 -28.41 10.89 8.12
N GLY A 209 -28.33 9.58 8.06
CA GLY A 209 -29.21 8.73 7.25
C GLY A 209 -29.01 8.85 5.75
N VAL A 210 -27.86 9.39 5.30
CA VAL A 210 -27.53 9.51 3.87
C VAL A 210 -26.94 8.25 3.30
N ALA A 211 -26.88 8.14 1.97
CA ALA A 211 -26.35 6.96 1.28
C ALA A 211 -24.88 6.66 1.67
N THR A 212 -24.55 5.37 1.79
CA THR A 212 -23.22 4.91 2.22
C THR A 212 -22.04 5.55 1.48
N PRO A 213 -22.05 5.73 0.14
CA PRO A 213 -20.96 6.41 -0.55
C PRO A 213 -20.74 7.85 -0.07
N VAL A 214 -21.84 8.56 0.27
CA VAL A 214 -21.77 9.93 0.80
C VAL A 214 -21.18 9.91 2.21
N VAL A 215 -21.62 8.97 3.05
CA VAL A 215 -21.03 8.78 4.40
C VAL A 215 -19.52 8.58 4.29
N MET A 216 -19.07 7.69 3.41
CA MET A 216 -17.65 7.39 3.23
C MET A 216 -16.86 8.62 2.78
N LEU A 217 -17.34 9.32 1.74
CA LEU A 217 -16.65 10.48 1.19
C LEU A 217 -16.58 11.64 2.20
N VAL A 218 -17.69 11.97 2.82
CA VAL A 218 -17.77 13.07 3.80
C VAL A 218 -16.90 12.74 5.03
N SER A 219 -16.99 11.52 5.55
CA SER A 219 -16.18 11.11 6.70
C SER A 219 -14.68 11.16 6.39
N ALA A 220 -14.26 10.72 5.20
CA ALA A 220 -12.88 10.78 4.78
C ALA A 220 -12.36 12.22 4.68
N LEU A 221 -13.12 13.10 4.02
CA LEU A 221 -12.76 14.52 3.87
C LEU A 221 -12.70 15.23 5.22
N MET A 222 -13.70 15.03 6.08
CA MET A 222 -13.74 15.66 7.41
C MET A 222 -12.59 15.17 8.28
N THR A 223 -12.32 13.86 8.30
CA THR A 223 -11.19 13.29 9.04
C THR A 223 -9.86 13.87 8.55
N TYR A 224 -9.70 13.96 7.24
CA TYR A 224 -8.50 14.53 6.64
C TYR A 224 -8.27 15.98 7.07
N VAL A 225 -9.32 16.82 6.99
CA VAL A 225 -9.24 18.23 7.40
C VAL A 225 -8.96 18.35 8.90
N LEU A 226 -9.68 17.58 9.74
CA LEU A 226 -9.48 17.60 11.19
C LEU A 226 -8.04 17.21 11.56
N CYS A 227 -7.51 16.14 10.96
CA CYS A 227 -6.13 15.72 11.18
C CYS A 227 -5.12 16.76 10.69
N ALA A 228 -5.36 17.40 9.55
CA ALA A 228 -4.49 18.46 9.04
C ALA A 228 -4.46 19.67 9.97
N VAL A 229 -5.61 20.09 10.47
CA VAL A 229 -5.73 21.21 11.45
C VAL A 229 -5.05 20.81 12.76
N ALA A 230 -5.35 19.62 13.30
CA ALA A 230 -4.75 19.15 14.54
C ALA A 230 -3.22 19.05 14.44
N ALA A 231 -2.70 18.44 13.37
CA ALA A 231 -1.26 18.35 13.13
C ALA A 231 -0.63 19.75 12.98
N ARG A 232 -1.32 20.67 12.34
CA ARG A 232 -0.86 22.06 12.23
C ARG A 232 -0.81 22.78 13.58
N LEU A 233 -1.80 22.57 14.44
CA LEU A 233 -1.80 23.13 15.80
C LEU A 233 -0.70 22.53 16.67
N ILE A 234 -0.49 21.22 16.59
CA ILE A 234 0.60 20.54 17.29
C ILE A 234 1.95 21.05 16.82
N ALA A 235 2.09 21.39 15.53
CA ALA A 235 3.35 21.92 14.99
C ALA A 235 3.79 23.26 15.61
N PHE A 236 2.92 24.00 16.28
CA PHE A 236 3.30 25.20 17.03
C PHE A 236 3.93 24.90 18.41
N ILE A 237 3.79 23.67 18.90
CA ILE A 237 4.37 23.28 20.18
C ILE A 237 5.88 23.09 20.03
N PRO A 238 6.71 23.67 20.89
CA PRO A 238 8.15 23.43 20.86
C PRO A 238 8.49 21.94 20.91
N LYS A 239 9.43 21.51 20.07
CA LYS A 239 9.85 20.09 19.92
C LYS A 239 8.79 19.15 19.33
N SER A 240 7.67 19.65 18.80
CA SER A 240 6.61 18.84 18.16
C SER A 240 7.11 17.95 17.00
N LYS A 241 8.23 18.32 16.35
CA LYS A 241 8.88 17.48 15.32
C LYS A 241 9.19 16.04 15.76
N TYR A 242 9.31 15.78 17.04
CA TYR A 242 9.50 14.43 17.57
C TYR A 242 8.18 13.66 17.74
N LEU A 243 7.04 14.35 17.65
CA LEU A 243 5.70 13.77 17.78
C LEU A 243 5.03 13.56 16.43
N ILE A 244 5.23 14.48 15.49
CA ILE A 244 4.49 14.52 14.23
C ILE A 244 5.39 14.43 12.98
N GLY A 245 6.69 14.32 13.14
CA GLY A 245 7.66 14.17 12.05
C GLY A 245 8.20 15.49 11.51
#